data_bdb3dcb8181f8f86cc3504e2db647e50
#
_entry.id   bdb3dcb8181f8f86cc3504e2db647e50
#
_cell.length_a   1.000
_cell.length_b   1.000
_cell.length_c   1.000
_cell.angle_alpha   90.00
_cell.angle_beta   90.00
_cell.angle_gamma   90.00
#
_symmetry.space_group_name_H-M   'P 1'
#
loop_
_entity.id
_entity.type
_entity.pdbx_description
1 polymer ?
#
loop_
_entity_poly.entity_id
_entity_poly.type
_entity_poly.pdbx_seq_one_letter_code
_entity_poly.pdbx_strand_id
1 'polypeptide(L)'
;ADSPGDALDLGVNREALALRGSARWQQAARDADLSFPNGAGQFACALGVAIDAQRTPHLYTLLERSRIDASAATKAAKRRYQRARPFLRNAQAVCTPGDLDDLRQSGSYPSGHSAIGWTWALILSEIAPERADALIARGRNYGESRLVCNVHWQSDVLAGRFMGAATVARLHDDPTFSADLAAARGEIAAARAAGRMPAGDCTAENAVLQVRPASAL
;
A
#
# COMPACT_ATOMS: atom_id res chain seq x y z
N ALA A 1 25.64 9.04 -1.02
CA ALA A 1 25.34 9.93 -2.14
C ALA A 1 26.19 9.51 -3.33
N ASP A 2 25.65 9.65 -4.55
CA ASP A 2 26.35 9.39 -5.84
C ASP A 2 26.39 7.93 -6.33
N SER A 3 25.58 7.06 -5.79
CA SER A 3 25.37 5.72 -6.38
C SER A 3 24.31 5.75 -7.49
N PRO A 4 24.32 4.78 -8.44
CA PRO A 4 23.24 4.63 -9.42
C PRO A 4 21.84 4.53 -8.76
N GLY A 5 21.75 3.91 -7.59
CA GLY A 5 20.50 3.84 -6.82
C GLY A 5 20.03 5.20 -6.31
N ASP A 6 20.94 6.06 -5.84
CA ASP A 6 20.60 7.44 -5.46
C ASP A 6 20.15 8.28 -6.66
N ALA A 7 20.79 8.10 -7.82
CA ALA A 7 20.42 8.79 -9.05
C ALA A 7 19.00 8.40 -9.49
N LEU A 8 18.65 7.10 -9.41
CA LEU A 8 17.29 6.61 -9.70
C LEU A 8 16.28 7.20 -8.69
N ASP A 9 16.57 7.15 -7.39
CA ASP A 9 15.71 7.69 -6.34
C ASP A 9 15.41 9.18 -6.57
N LEU A 10 16.42 9.98 -6.90
CA LEU A 10 16.27 11.40 -7.21
C LEU A 10 15.50 11.65 -8.53
N GLY A 11 15.72 10.81 -9.54
CA GLY A 11 15.00 10.87 -10.81
C GLY A 11 13.51 10.66 -10.62
N VAL A 12 13.15 9.54 -10.00
CA VAL A 12 11.75 9.19 -9.68
C VAL A 12 11.10 10.23 -8.77
N ASN A 13 11.83 10.77 -7.79
CA ASN A 13 11.29 11.81 -6.92
C ASN A 13 10.94 13.10 -7.70
N ARG A 14 11.77 13.54 -8.65
CA ARG A 14 11.46 14.71 -9.50
C ARG A 14 10.19 14.48 -10.33
N GLU A 15 10.04 13.31 -10.92
CA GLU A 15 8.84 12.94 -11.69
C GLU A 15 7.59 12.91 -10.80
N ALA A 16 7.71 12.34 -9.59
CA ALA A 16 6.63 12.28 -8.61
C ALA A 16 6.16 13.67 -8.15
N LEU A 17 7.09 14.62 -7.97
CA LEU A 17 6.78 16.00 -7.60
C LEU A 17 5.96 16.73 -8.69
N ALA A 18 6.09 16.36 -9.94
CA ALA A 18 5.29 16.92 -11.04
C ALA A 18 3.79 16.58 -10.90
N LEU A 19 3.45 15.54 -10.13
CA LEU A 19 2.07 15.13 -9.87
C LEU A 19 1.42 15.86 -8.68
N ARG A 20 2.13 16.79 -8.04
CA ARG A 20 1.61 17.55 -6.90
C ARG A 20 0.35 18.33 -7.28
N GLY A 21 -0.67 18.30 -6.41
CA GLY A 21 -1.96 18.97 -6.60
C GLY A 21 -2.91 18.26 -7.58
N SER A 22 -2.47 17.21 -8.27
CA SER A 22 -3.31 16.43 -9.20
C SER A 22 -4.27 15.48 -8.47
N ALA A 23 -5.19 14.87 -9.22
CA ALA A 23 -6.03 13.77 -8.71
C ALA A 23 -5.20 12.60 -8.17
N ARG A 24 -4.02 12.31 -8.78
CA ARG A 24 -3.09 11.28 -8.31
C ARG A 24 -2.47 11.62 -6.94
N TRP A 25 -2.18 12.90 -6.69
CA TRP A 25 -1.74 13.38 -5.38
C TRP A 25 -2.84 13.22 -4.32
N GLN A 26 -4.08 13.52 -4.66
CA GLN A 26 -5.23 13.32 -3.76
C GLN A 26 -5.45 11.84 -3.44
N GLN A 27 -5.28 10.96 -4.45
CA GLN A 27 -5.30 9.51 -4.22
C GLN A 27 -4.16 9.07 -3.31
N ALA A 28 -2.96 9.63 -3.47
CA ALA A 28 -1.83 9.33 -2.60
C ALA A 28 -2.08 9.72 -1.13
N ALA A 29 -2.82 10.80 -0.90
CA ALA A 29 -3.25 11.20 0.44
C ALA A 29 -4.27 10.19 1.03
N ARG A 30 -5.24 9.70 0.23
CA ARG A 30 -6.16 8.63 0.67
C ARG A 30 -5.43 7.34 1.00
N ASP A 31 -4.45 6.94 0.18
CA ASP A 31 -3.64 5.76 0.40
C ASP A 31 -2.71 5.85 1.64
N ALA A 32 -2.56 7.04 2.20
CA ALA A 32 -1.82 7.24 3.44
C ALA A 32 -2.60 6.83 4.69
N ASP A 33 -3.93 6.83 4.60
CA ASP A 33 -4.80 6.46 5.72
C ASP A 33 -4.84 4.95 5.91
N LEU A 34 -4.18 4.48 6.96
CA LEU A 34 -4.14 3.08 7.37
C LEU A 34 -5.20 2.74 8.42
N SER A 35 -6.06 3.68 8.79
CA SER A 35 -7.19 3.40 9.69
C SER A 35 -8.18 2.43 9.04
N PHE A 36 -8.89 1.66 9.85
CA PHE A 36 -9.96 0.80 9.38
C PHE A 36 -11.31 1.46 9.66
N PRO A 37 -12.23 1.46 8.67
CA PRO A 37 -12.23 0.67 7.42
C PRO A 37 -11.47 1.28 6.23
N ASN A 38 -10.93 2.50 6.32
CA ASN A 38 -10.44 3.25 5.16
C ASN A 38 -9.29 2.53 4.43
N GLY A 39 -8.29 2.04 5.17
CA GLY A 39 -7.12 1.36 4.59
C GLY A 39 -7.49 0.14 3.75
N ALA A 40 -8.32 -0.77 4.29
CA ALA A 40 -8.80 -1.94 3.57
C ALA A 40 -9.69 -1.55 2.37
N GLY A 41 -10.52 -0.52 2.52
CA GLY A 41 -11.40 0.00 1.48
C GLY A 41 -10.68 0.45 0.21
N GLN A 42 -9.40 0.85 0.31
CA GLN A 42 -8.58 1.22 -0.84
C GLN A 42 -8.37 0.08 -1.86
N PHE A 43 -8.63 -1.16 -1.50
CA PHE A 43 -8.53 -2.33 -2.39
C PHE A 43 -9.89 -2.80 -2.92
N ALA A 44 -11.00 -2.20 -2.48
CA ALA A 44 -12.34 -2.65 -2.83
C ALA A 44 -12.59 -2.65 -4.35
N CYS A 45 -12.18 -1.61 -5.07
CA CYS A 45 -12.33 -1.53 -6.52
C CYS A 45 -11.52 -2.61 -7.26
N ALA A 46 -10.28 -2.85 -6.85
CA ALA A 46 -9.45 -3.90 -7.44
C ALA A 46 -10.02 -5.29 -7.16
N LEU A 47 -10.56 -5.52 -5.95
CA LEU A 47 -11.21 -6.76 -5.56
C LEU A 47 -12.58 -6.95 -6.24
N GLY A 48 -13.27 -5.85 -6.55
CA GLY A 48 -14.63 -5.86 -7.13
C GLY A 48 -15.72 -6.13 -6.10
N VAL A 49 -15.43 -6.01 -4.80
CA VAL A 49 -16.37 -6.25 -3.69
C VAL A 49 -16.12 -5.23 -2.59
N ALA A 50 -17.18 -4.77 -1.93
CA ALA A 50 -17.06 -3.95 -0.73
C ALA A 50 -16.45 -4.76 0.43
N ILE A 51 -15.55 -4.13 1.18
CA ILE A 51 -14.89 -4.71 2.36
C ILE A 51 -15.45 -4.00 3.60
N ASP A 52 -16.14 -4.74 4.46
CA ASP A 52 -16.71 -4.17 5.70
C ASP A 52 -16.73 -5.19 6.86
N ALA A 53 -16.73 -4.67 8.09
CA ALA A 53 -16.63 -5.50 9.30
C ALA A 53 -17.86 -6.40 9.57
N GLN A 54 -19.04 -6.04 9.05
CA GLN A 54 -20.28 -6.81 9.30
C GLN A 54 -20.49 -7.91 8.27
N ARG A 55 -20.06 -7.70 7.03
CA ARG A 55 -20.40 -8.56 5.89
C ARG A 55 -19.24 -9.39 5.38
N THR A 56 -18.01 -8.94 5.67
CA THR A 56 -16.76 -9.66 5.38
C THR A 56 -15.84 -9.65 6.60
N PRO A 57 -16.32 -10.13 7.78
CA PRO A 57 -15.61 -10.00 9.06
C PRO A 57 -14.27 -10.72 9.09
N HIS A 58 -14.15 -11.91 8.49
CA HIS A 58 -12.87 -12.62 8.41
C HIS A 58 -11.89 -11.90 7.52
N LEU A 59 -12.30 -11.44 6.34
CA LEU A 59 -11.46 -10.64 5.45
C LEU A 59 -11.00 -9.35 6.14
N TYR A 60 -11.94 -8.63 6.77
CA TYR A 60 -11.65 -7.38 7.47
C TYR A 60 -10.59 -7.58 8.55
N THR A 61 -10.79 -8.57 9.42
CA THR A 61 -9.86 -8.91 10.51
C THR A 61 -8.51 -9.39 9.98
N LEU A 62 -8.50 -10.20 8.93
CA LEU A 62 -7.28 -10.68 8.30
C LEU A 62 -6.41 -9.52 7.76
N LEU A 63 -7.02 -8.55 7.07
CA LEU A 63 -6.31 -7.38 6.57
C LEU A 63 -5.83 -6.47 7.71
N GLU A 64 -6.62 -6.30 8.78
CA GLU A 64 -6.24 -5.50 9.94
C GLU A 64 -5.04 -6.11 10.67
N ARG A 65 -5.05 -7.43 10.93
CA ARG A 65 -3.95 -8.14 11.60
C ARG A 65 -2.68 -8.15 10.75
N SER A 66 -2.78 -8.50 9.46
CA SER A 66 -1.63 -8.53 8.56
C SER A 66 -0.97 -7.15 8.38
N ARG A 67 -1.73 -6.04 8.52
CA ARG A 67 -1.18 -4.68 8.58
C ARG A 67 -0.18 -4.52 9.73
N ILE A 68 -0.51 -5.08 10.91
CA ILE A 68 0.35 -4.98 12.10
C ILE A 68 1.66 -5.73 11.84
N ASP A 69 1.59 -6.93 11.29
CA ASP A 69 2.77 -7.77 11.00
C ASP A 69 3.66 -7.14 9.93
N ALA A 70 3.08 -6.68 8.82
CA ALA A 70 3.82 -6.00 7.75
C ALA A 70 4.49 -4.70 8.23
N SER A 71 3.81 -3.93 9.09
CA SER A 71 4.39 -2.74 9.71
C SER A 71 5.55 -3.12 10.63
N ALA A 72 5.38 -4.13 11.48
CA ALA A 72 6.38 -4.59 12.43
C ALA A 72 7.66 -5.05 11.73
N ALA A 73 7.55 -5.76 10.59
CA ALA A 73 8.66 -6.24 9.79
C ALA A 73 9.63 -5.12 9.35
N THR A 74 9.15 -3.88 9.20
CA THR A 74 9.98 -2.75 8.77
C THR A 74 10.72 -2.02 9.89
N LYS A 75 10.29 -2.19 11.16
CA LYS A 75 10.73 -1.35 12.29
C LYS A 75 12.23 -1.45 12.60
N ALA A 76 12.80 -2.66 12.55
CA ALA A 76 14.22 -2.86 12.87
C ALA A 76 15.13 -2.12 11.87
N ALA A 77 14.85 -2.25 10.57
CA ALA A 77 15.60 -1.56 9.53
C ALA A 77 15.41 -0.04 9.61
N LYS A 78 14.20 0.46 9.89
CA LYS A 78 13.96 1.89 10.10
C LYS A 78 14.84 2.47 11.22
N ARG A 79 14.90 1.77 12.36
CA ARG A 79 15.76 2.18 13.49
C ARG A 79 17.26 2.11 13.15
N ARG A 80 17.66 1.11 12.38
CA ARG A 80 19.08 0.91 12.02
C ARG A 80 19.59 1.97 11.06
N TYR A 81 18.82 2.29 10.02
CA TYR A 81 19.32 3.13 8.93
C TYR A 81 18.96 4.60 9.08
N GLN A 82 17.91 4.95 9.80
CA GLN A 82 17.44 6.33 10.01
C GLN A 82 17.52 7.20 8.75
N ARG A 83 17.19 6.60 7.59
CA ARG A 83 17.32 7.26 6.29
C ARG A 83 16.44 8.50 6.21
N ALA A 84 17.00 9.62 5.78
CA ALA A 84 16.26 10.86 5.57
C ALA A 84 15.22 10.70 4.46
N ARG A 85 14.00 11.21 4.70
CA ARG A 85 12.92 11.21 3.72
C ARG A 85 13.13 12.26 2.64
N PRO A 86 12.49 12.10 1.44
CA PRO A 86 12.62 13.06 0.34
C PRO A 86 12.31 14.50 0.75
N PHE A 87 11.20 14.74 1.46
CA PHE A 87 10.80 16.10 1.87
C PHE A 87 11.82 16.79 2.79
N LEU A 88 12.64 16.05 3.53
CA LEU A 88 13.74 16.61 4.34
C LEU A 88 14.93 17.03 3.48
N ARG A 89 15.06 16.49 2.26
CA ARG A 89 16.15 16.83 1.33
C ARG A 89 15.77 17.92 0.32
N ASN A 90 14.52 17.87 -0.16
CA ASN A 90 14.05 18.78 -1.21
C ASN A 90 13.19 19.94 -0.71
N ALA A 91 12.83 19.96 0.59
CA ALA A 91 11.98 20.97 1.24
C ALA A 91 10.61 21.19 0.55
N GLN A 92 10.14 20.20 -0.24
CA GLN A 92 8.85 20.26 -0.92
C GLN A 92 7.73 19.69 -0.04
N ALA A 93 6.49 20.10 -0.31
CA ALA A 93 5.32 19.66 0.41
C ALA A 93 5.11 18.14 0.35
N VAL A 94 4.44 17.60 1.36
CA VAL A 94 3.93 16.22 1.40
C VAL A 94 2.41 16.23 1.23
N CYS A 95 1.81 15.10 0.81
CA CYS A 95 0.36 15.01 0.58
C CYS A 95 -0.45 14.91 1.90
N THR A 96 0.20 14.59 3.01
CA THR A 96 -0.40 14.49 4.35
C THR A 96 0.36 15.36 5.34
N PRO A 97 0.14 16.69 5.32
CA PRO A 97 0.89 17.61 6.20
C PRO A 97 0.66 17.35 7.70
N GLY A 98 -0.48 16.75 8.08
CA GLY A 98 -0.74 16.36 9.46
C GLY A 98 0.17 15.28 10.01
N ASP A 99 0.83 14.49 9.13
CA ASP A 99 1.73 13.40 9.54
C ASP A 99 3.20 13.85 9.68
N LEU A 100 3.52 15.11 9.40
CA LEU A 100 4.91 15.59 9.27
C LEU A 100 5.75 15.32 10.50
N ASP A 101 5.22 15.51 11.69
CA ASP A 101 5.98 15.34 12.92
C ASP A 101 6.40 13.89 13.16
N ASP A 102 5.49 12.94 12.94
CA ASP A 102 5.78 11.51 13.01
C ASP A 102 6.75 11.07 11.91
N LEU A 103 6.57 11.61 10.69
CA LEU A 103 7.43 11.32 9.55
C LEU A 103 8.86 11.82 9.75
N ARG A 104 9.06 12.96 10.42
CA ARG A 104 10.40 13.49 10.77
C ARG A 104 11.14 12.62 11.77
N GLN A 105 10.40 11.98 12.68
CA GLN A 105 10.97 11.16 13.75
C GLN A 105 11.28 9.73 13.31
N SER A 106 10.81 9.31 12.14
CA SER A 106 10.97 7.93 11.65
C SER A 106 11.75 7.85 10.34
N GLY A 107 12.72 6.92 10.26
CA GLY A 107 13.49 6.65 9.05
C GLY A 107 12.59 6.26 7.86
N SER A 108 13.00 6.61 6.63
CA SER A 108 12.24 6.29 5.43
C SER A 108 12.34 4.82 5.02
N TYR A 109 13.49 4.17 5.22
CA TYR A 109 13.79 2.84 4.70
C TYR A 109 13.57 1.72 5.72
N PRO A 110 12.86 0.65 5.31
CA PRO A 110 12.00 0.49 4.14
C PRO A 110 10.62 1.14 4.36
N SER A 111 9.83 1.28 3.29
CA SER A 111 8.48 1.86 3.37
C SER A 111 7.49 0.90 4.05
N GLY A 112 6.93 1.31 5.20
CA GLY A 112 5.91 0.53 5.92
C GLY A 112 4.59 0.44 5.15
N HIS A 113 4.11 1.54 4.55
CA HIS A 113 2.91 1.54 3.71
C HIS A 113 3.07 0.61 2.49
N SER A 114 4.25 0.60 1.86
CA SER A 114 4.51 -0.30 0.73
C SER A 114 4.52 -1.77 1.16
N ALA A 115 5.05 -2.08 2.35
CA ALA A 115 4.99 -3.42 2.92
C ALA A 115 3.54 -3.84 3.16
N ILE A 116 2.73 -2.99 3.80
CA ILE A 116 1.31 -3.24 4.08
C ILE A 116 0.52 -3.43 2.79
N GLY A 117 0.59 -2.48 1.85
CA GLY A 117 -0.17 -2.55 0.60
C GLY A 117 0.21 -3.75 -0.26
N TRP A 118 1.49 -4.16 -0.25
CA TRP A 118 1.93 -5.36 -0.95
C TRP A 118 1.46 -6.64 -0.26
N THR A 119 1.49 -6.70 1.07
CA THR A 119 0.91 -7.78 1.87
C THR A 119 -0.57 -7.96 1.55
N TRP A 120 -1.35 -6.87 1.54
CA TRP A 120 -2.77 -6.92 1.21
C TRP A 120 -3.01 -7.38 -0.23
N ALA A 121 -2.22 -6.88 -1.20
CA ALA A 121 -2.34 -7.30 -2.60
C ALA A 121 -2.13 -8.80 -2.76
N LEU A 122 -1.10 -9.38 -2.10
CA LEU A 122 -0.81 -10.82 -2.16
C LEU A 122 -1.92 -11.65 -1.50
N ILE A 123 -2.33 -11.29 -0.28
CA ILE A 123 -3.42 -11.98 0.45
C ILE A 123 -4.72 -11.96 -0.38
N LEU A 124 -5.09 -10.79 -0.91
CA LEU A 124 -6.30 -10.64 -1.72
C LEU A 124 -6.21 -11.41 -3.04
N SER A 125 -5.02 -11.51 -3.66
CA SER A 125 -4.81 -12.30 -4.87
C SER A 125 -4.96 -13.80 -4.61
N GLU A 126 -4.61 -14.29 -3.43
CA GLU A 126 -4.87 -15.67 -3.04
C GLU A 126 -6.36 -15.93 -2.77
N ILE A 127 -7.07 -14.96 -2.20
CA ILE A 127 -8.51 -15.05 -1.93
C ILE A 127 -9.32 -14.98 -3.22
N ALA A 128 -8.91 -14.13 -4.18
CA ALA A 128 -9.61 -13.83 -5.43
C ALA A 128 -8.66 -13.92 -6.63
N PRO A 129 -8.20 -15.13 -7.01
CA PRO A 129 -7.18 -15.32 -8.04
C PRO A 129 -7.60 -14.79 -9.42
N GLU A 130 -8.88 -14.74 -9.73
CA GLU A 130 -9.42 -14.16 -10.95
C GLU A 130 -9.30 -12.62 -11.00
N ARG A 131 -8.93 -11.99 -9.90
CA ARG A 131 -8.66 -10.56 -9.76
C ARG A 131 -7.17 -10.25 -9.51
N ALA A 132 -6.31 -11.25 -9.56
CA ALA A 132 -4.91 -11.14 -9.16
C ALA A 132 -4.19 -9.98 -9.87
N ASP A 133 -4.32 -9.83 -11.18
CA ASP A 133 -3.67 -8.77 -11.94
C ASP A 133 -4.07 -7.37 -11.43
N ALA A 134 -5.36 -7.14 -11.20
CA ALA A 134 -5.87 -5.87 -10.68
C ALA A 134 -5.38 -5.61 -9.25
N LEU A 135 -5.34 -6.64 -8.41
CA LEU A 135 -4.92 -6.55 -7.02
C LEU A 135 -3.41 -6.28 -6.90
N ILE A 136 -2.59 -6.97 -7.70
CA ILE A 136 -1.14 -6.74 -7.76
C ILE A 136 -0.84 -5.33 -8.31
N ALA A 137 -1.55 -4.89 -9.36
CA ALA A 137 -1.43 -3.52 -9.86
C ALA A 137 -1.79 -2.49 -8.78
N ARG A 138 -2.87 -2.73 -8.01
CA ARG A 138 -3.28 -1.87 -6.89
C ARG A 138 -2.22 -1.83 -5.78
N GLY A 139 -1.65 -2.97 -5.41
CA GLY A 139 -0.56 -3.04 -4.43
C GLY A 139 0.68 -2.26 -4.85
N ARG A 140 1.03 -2.32 -6.15
CA ARG A 140 2.09 -1.48 -6.73
C ARG A 140 1.76 0.00 -6.57
N ASN A 141 0.59 0.42 -7.04
CA ASN A 141 0.11 1.81 -6.97
C ASN A 141 0.05 2.34 -5.53
N TYR A 142 -0.31 1.48 -4.57
CA TYR A 142 -0.33 1.83 -3.15
C TYR A 142 1.06 2.23 -2.64
N GLY A 143 2.09 1.47 -3.02
CA GLY A 143 3.49 1.81 -2.74
C GLY A 143 3.93 3.10 -3.47
N GLU A 144 3.58 3.25 -4.75
CA GLU A 144 3.91 4.43 -5.56
C GLU A 144 3.24 5.71 -5.02
N SER A 145 2.10 5.61 -4.37
CA SER A 145 1.48 6.72 -3.64
C SER A 145 2.42 7.36 -2.62
N ARG A 146 3.37 6.61 -2.08
CA ARG A 146 4.37 7.14 -1.15
C ARG A 146 5.46 7.96 -1.83
N LEU A 147 5.74 7.68 -3.12
CA LEU A 147 6.61 8.50 -3.98
C LEU A 147 5.91 9.82 -4.31
N VAL A 148 4.67 9.72 -4.79
CA VAL A 148 3.83 10.88 -5.14
C VAL A 148 3.65 11.80 -3.93
N CYS A 149 3.47 11.24 -2.75
CA CYS A 149 3.32 11.97 -1.48
C CYS A 149 4.63 12.63 -0.98
N ASN A 150 5.77 12.42 -1.66
CA ASN A 150 7.09 12.94 -1.31
C ASN A 150 7.63 12.46 0.06
N VAL A 151 7.25 11.26 0.51
CA VAL A 151 7.62 10.73 1.84
C VAL A 151 8.54 9.52 1.80
N HIS A 152 8.70 8.88 0.63
CA HIS A 152 9.59 7.73 0.43
C HIS A 152 10.35 7.82 -0.90
N TRP A 153 11.53 7.21 -0.93
CA TRP A 153 12.33 6.99 -2.11
C TRP A 153 11.88 5.74 -2.87
N GLN A 154 12.22 5.62 -4.16
CA GLN A 154 11.92 4.43 -4.96
C GLN A 154 12.47 3.15 -4.29
N SER A 155 13.72 3.19 -3.83
CA SER A 155 14.35 2.05 -3.14
C SER A 155 13.68 1.70 -1.81
N ASP A 156 13.09 2.67 -1.07
CA ASP A 156 12.30 2.39 0.13
C ASP A 156 11.02 1.61 -0.21
N VAL A 157 10.37 1.97 -1.32
CA VAL A 157 9.14 1.34 -1.81
C VAL A 157 9.40 -0.10 -2.24
N LEU A 158 10.47 -0.33 -3.03
CA LEU A 158 10.88 -1.67 -3.45
C LEU A 158 11.20 -2.57 -2.25
N ALA A 159 12.03 -2.07 -1.32
CA ALA A 159 12.36 -2.80 -0.10
C ALA A 159 11.11 -3.09 0.74
N GLY A 160 10.14 -2.16 0.78
CA GLY A 160 8.84 -2.37 1.42
C GLY A 160 8.07 -3.54 0.79
N ARG A 161 8.03 -3.65 -0.54
CA ARG A 161 7.39 -4.78 -1.23
C ARG A 161 8.05 -6.13 -0.85
N PHE A 162 9.40 -6.17 -0.79
CA PHE A 162 10.10 -7.39 -0.33
C PHE A 162 9.73 -7.76 1.10
N MET A 163 9.63 -6.78 2.00
CA MET A 163 9.20 -7.01 3.38
C MET A 163 7.75 -7.53 3.43
N GLY A 164 6.85 -6.99 2.61
CA GLY A 164 5.48 -7.46 2.49
C GLY A 164 5.39 -8.91 2.01
N ALA A 165 6.15 -9.26 0.96
CA ALA A 165 6.21 -10.63 0.45
C ALA A 165 6.75 -11.62 1.50
N ALA A 166 7.82 -11.25 2.21
CA ALA A 166 8.38 -12.06 3.29
C ALA A 166 7.39 -12.23 4.45
N THR A 167 6.59 -11.19 4.74
CA THR A 167 5.55 -11.26 5.76
C THR A 167 4.48 -12.29 5.38
N VAL A 168 3.97 -12.27 4.15
CA VAL A 168 2.98 -13.25 3.68
C VAL A 168 3.55 -14.66 3.72
N ALA A 169 4.77 -14.87 3.23
CA ALA A 169 5.43 -16.17 3.31
C ALA A 169 5.53 -16.70 4.75
N ARG A 170 5.81 -15.82 5.72
CA ARG A 170 5.87 -16.17 7.14
C ARG A 170 4.50 -16.47 7.73
N LEU A 171 3.45 -15.74 7.31
CA LEU A 171 2.09 -15.94 7.80
C LEU A 171 1.53 -17.32 7.42
N HIS A 172 1.96 -17.90 6.30
CA HIS A 172 1.56 -19.25 5.89
C HIS A 172 1.99 -20.37 6.83
N ASP A 173 2.96 -20.12 7.72
CA ASP A 173 3.32 -21.07 8.79
C ASP A 173 2.28 -21.11 9.93
N ASP A 174 1.35 -20.14 9.98
CA ASP A 174 0.30 -20.04 11.01
C ASP A 174 -1.00 -20.70 10.51
N PRO A 175 -1.47 -21.79 11.14
CA PRO A 175 -2.73 -22.44 10.76
C PRO A 175 -3.96 -21.52 10.90
N THR A 176 -3.92 -20.52 11.81
CA THR A 176 -4.99 -19.52 11.94
C THR A 176 -5.09 -18.66 10.68
N PHE A 177 -3.95 -18.24 10.13
CA PHE A 177 -3.92 -17.48 8.88
C PHE A 177 -4.54 -18.27 7.71
N SER A 178 -4.22 -19.56 7.58
CA SER A 178 -4.78 -20.43 6.54
C SER A 178 -6.30 -20.61 6.70
N ALA A 179 -6.79 -20.73 7.94
CA ALA A 179 -8.22 -20.80 8.23
C ALA A 179 -8.95 -19.49 7.88
N ASP A 180 -8.35 -18.33 8.25
CA ASP A 180 -8.89 -17.00 7.93
C ASP A 180 -8.94 -16.76 6.42
N LEU A 181 -7.92 -17.20 5.65
CA LEU A 181 -7.93 -17.16 4.18
C LEU A 181 -9.10 -17.95 3.59
N ALA A 182 -9.33 -19.16 4.09
CA ALA A 182 -10.43 -20.02 3.61
C ALA A 182 -11.81 -19.39 3.92
N ALA A 183 -11.99 -18.85 5.12
CA ALA A 183 -13.21 -18.15 5.52
C ALA A 183 -13.44 -16.90 4.66
N ALA A 184 -12.42 -16.07 4.45
CA ALA A 184 -12.49 -14.87 3.63
C ALA A 184 -12.85 -15.17 2.16
N ARG A 185 -12.38 -16.29 1.58
CA ARG A 185 -12.81 -16.74 0.24
C ARG A 185 -14.32 -16.97 0.18
N GLY A 186 -14.88 -17.62 1.20
CA GLY A 186 -16.33 -17.85 1.31
C GLY A 186 -17.11 -16.52 1.40
N GLU A 187 -16.63 -15.58 2.18
CA GLU A 187 -17.23 -14.25 2.31
C GLU A 187 -17.25 -13.49 0.98
N ILE A 188 -16.12 -13.49 0.24
CA ILE A 188 -16.04 -12.83 -1.06
C ILE A 188 -16.95 -13.48 -2.09
N ALA A 189 -17.03 -14.81 -2.13
CA ALA A 189 -17.95 -15.51 -3.01
C ALA A 189 -19.41 -15.14 -2.71
N ALA A 190 -19.79 -15.11 -1.43
CA ALA A 190 -21.14 -14.72 -0.99
C ALA A 190 -21.43 -13.24 -1.29
N ALA A 191 -20.47 -12.34 -1.09
CA ALA A 191 -20.63 -10.92 -1.39
C ALA A 191 -20.84 -10.66 -2.88
N ARG A 192 -20.12 -11.37 -3.76
CA ARG A 192 -20.29 -11.30 -5.21
C ARG A 192 -21.66 -11.83 -5.63
N ALA A 193 -22.06 -12.99 -5.12
CA ALA A 193 -23.38 -13.56 -5.41
C ALA A 193 -24.52 -12.61 -4.98
N ALA A 194 -24.32 -11.84 -3.91
CA ALA A 194 -25.24 -10.82 -3.43
C ALA A 194 -25.11 -9.46 -4.15
N GLY A 195 -24.25 -9.33 -5.18
CA GLY A 195 -24.07 -8.08 -5.94
C GLY A 195 -23.50 -6.92 -5.14
N ARG A 196 -22.70 -7.19 -4.10
CA ARG A 196 -22.15 -6.16 -3.19
C ARG A 196 -20.95 -5.46 -3.82
N MET A 197 -21.23 -4.43 -4.60
CA MET A 197 -20.20 -3.63 -5.27
C MET A 197 -19.48 -2.67 -4.32
N PRO A 198 -18.24 -2.25 -4.65
CA PRO A 198 -17.57 -1.14 -3.98
C PRO A 198 -18.43 0.14 -4.01
N ALA A 199 -18.33 0.95 -2.96
CA ALA A 199 -19.10 2.19 -2.86
C ALA A 199 -18.55 3.34 -3.73
N GLY A 200 -17.30 3.25 -4.22
CA GLY A 200 -16.63 4.30 -4.98
C GLY A 200 -16.81 4.18 -6.50
N ASP A 201 -16.44 5.24 -7.23
CA ASP A 201 -16.30 5.20 -8.68
C ASP A 201 -14.97 4.53 -9.06
N CYS A 202 -15.04 3.22 -9.30
CA CYS A 202 -13.88 2.41 -9.64
C CYS A 202 -13.28 2.75 -11.01
N THR A 203 -14.07 3.31 -11.93
CA THR A 203 -13.57 3.76 -13.24
C THR A 203 -12.70 5.00 -13.07
N ALA A 204 -13.18 5.98 -12.31
CA ALA A 204 -12.42 7.17 -11.98
C ALA A 204 -11.14 6.84 -11.17
N GLU A 205 -11.24 5.95 -10.17
CA GLU A 205 -10.08 5.48 -9.40
C GLU A 205 -9.03 4.84 -10.32
N ASN A 206 -9.43 3.91 -11.18
CA ASN A 206 -8.52 3.25 -12.10
C ASN A 206 -7.84 4.24 -13.06
N ALA A 207 -8.56 5.22 -13.59
CA ALA A 207 -7.97 6.25 -14.46
C ALA A 207 -6.89 7.08 -13.72
N VAL A 208 -7.14 7.45 -12.47
CA VAL A 208 -6.18 8.16 -11.63
C VAL A 208 -4.93 7.31 -11.33
N LEU A 209 -5.10 6.02 -11.08
CA LEU A 209 -4.02 5.09 -10.77
C LEU A 209 -3.12 4.75 -11.97
N GLN A 210 -3.55 5.01 -13.21
CA GLN A 210 -2.68 4.91 -14.39
C GLN A 210 -1.65 6.06 -14.46
N VAL A 211 -1.89 7.17 -13.76
CA VAL A 211 -0.96 8.30 -13.70
C VAL A 211 0.11 8.02 -12.66
N ARG A 212 1.34 7.78 -13.11
CA ARG A 212 2.47 7.38 -12.26
C ARG A 212 3.78 8.03 -12.73
N PRO A 213 4.81 8.15 -11.87
CA PRO A 213 6.14 8.52 -12.32
C PRO A 213 6.63 7.53 -13.37
N ALA A 214 7.14 8.02 -14.50
CA ALA A 214 7.48 7.17 -15.65
C ALA A 214 8.59 6.15 -15.34
N SER A 215 9.56 6.55 -14.49
CA SER A 215 10.70 5.71 -14.08
C SER A 215 10.41 4.87 -12.82
N ALA A 216 9.19 4.88 -12.26
CA ALA A 216 8.85 4.06 -11.10
C ALA A 216 8.75 2.56 -11.48
N LEU A 217 9.38 1.67 -10.66
CA LEU A 217 9.50 0.23 -10.85
C LEU A 217 8.43 -0.56 -10.10
#